data_33b4b69d8ca43e2d5b2d531020a5327e
#
_entry.id   33b4b69d8ca43e2d5b2d531020a5327e
#
_cell.length_a   1.000
_cell.length_b   1.000
_cell.length_c   1.000
_cell.angle_alpha   90.00
_cell.angle_beta   90.00
_cell.angle_gamma   90.00
#
_symmetry.space_group_name_H-M   'P 1'
#
loop_
_entity.id
_entity.type
_entity.pdbx_description
1 polymer ?
#
loop_
_entity_poly.entity_id
_entity_poly.type
_entity_poly.pdbx_seq_one_letter_code
_entity_poly.pdbx_strand_id
1 'polypeptide(L)'
;AIDIYRSLLPFNAPYTHLNGSLIMDSSQNIMWCAGMPQKTVELMDAALSKFSQLGCEIFEGEKIHVRRMSAVTEHHMRVLNLKYDMVSDCELPDTSGWCKINLTGPEPIMADVRQFLSRYENEFCIAASTPNFWEITAANVNKGSSLLKIADMLGIKRKNVLAIGDSSNDDPMLRV
;
A
#
# COMPACT_ATOMS: atom_id res chain seq x y z
N ALA A 1 3.20 6.61 -8.94
CA ALA A 1 2.82 5.89 -10.18
C ALA A 1 1.68 6.58 -10.94
N ILE A 2 0.64 7.04 -10.24
CA ILE A 2 -0.54 7.66 -10.91
C ILE A 2 -0.20 8.98 -11.59
N ASP A 3 0.80 9.72 -11.11
CA ASP A 3 1.21 11.01 -11.68
C ASP A 3 1.69 10.90 -13.14
N ILE A 4 2.21 9.74 -13.54
CA ILE A 4 2.60 9.47 -14.92
C ILE A 4 1.37 9.52 -15.85
N TYR A 5 0.20 9.14 -15.34
CA TYR A 5 -1.05 9.08 -16.12
C TYR A 5 -1.94 10.30 -15.93
N ARG A 6 -1.57 11.25 -15.05
CA ARG A 6 -2.38 12.43 -14.75
C ARG A 6 -2.73 13.27 -15.96
N SER A 7 -1.77 13.46 -16.86
CA SER A 7 -1.99 14.22 -18.09
C SER A 7 -2.89 13.51 -19.09
N LEU A 8 -3.09 12.21 -18.90
CA LEU A 8 -3.88 11.35 -19.81
C LEU A 8 -5.30 11.09 -19.30
N LEU A 9 -5.54 11.27 -17.99
CA LEU A 9 -6.82 10.96 -17.34
C LEU A 9 -7.46 12.25 -16.79
N PRO A 10 -8.69 12.59 -17.22
CA PRO A 10 -9.41 13.71 -16.64
C PRO A 10 -9.91 13.35 -15.24
N PHE A 11 -9.09 13.58 -14.23
CA PHE A 11 -9.50 13.39 -12.84
C PHE A 11 -10.52 14.47 -12.44
N ASN A 12 -11.79 14.13 -12.52
CA ASN A 12 -12.92 14.99 -12.13
C ASN A 12 -13.61 14.53 -10.84
N ALA A 13 -13.04 13.53 -10.17
CA ALA A 13 -13.52 12.93 -8.93
C ALA A 13 -12.36 12.60 -7.99
N PRO A 14 -12.62 12.36 -6.69
CA PRO A 14 -11.63 11.78 -5.79
C PRO A 14 -11.10 10.45 -6.33
N TYR A 15 -9.86 10.16 -6.03
CA TYR A 15 -9.20 8.92 -6.43
C TYR A 15 -8.41 8.33 -5.26
N THR A 16 -8.10 7.05 -5.35
CA THR A 16 -7.42 6.33 -4.27
C THR A 16 -6.00 5.93 -4.67
N HIS A 17 -5.11 5.93 -3.68
CA HIS A 17 -3.73 5.46 -3.75
C HIS A 17 -3.45 4.37 -2.72
N LEU A 18 -2.26 3.77 -2.81
CA LEU A 18 -1.68 2.88 -1.79
C LEU A 18 -2.67 1.79 -1.37
N ASN A 19 -3.26 1.09 -2.36
CA ASN A 19 -4.26 0.02 -2.15
C ASN A 19 -5.50 0.45 -1.36
N GLY A 20 -5.88 1.72 -1.45
CA GLY A 20 -7.08 2.21 -0.79
C GLY A 20 -6.84 2.92 0.52
N SER A 21 -5.61 3.01 1.00
CA SER A 21 -5.34 3.68 2.28
C SER A 21 -5.23 5.20 2.19
N LEU A 22 -5.18 5.76 1.00
CA LEU A 22 -5.13 7.20 0.78
C LEU A 22 -6.16 7.62 -0.26
N ILE A 23 -7.03 8.59 0.06
CA ILE A 23 -7.98 9.20 -0.88
C ILE A 23 -7.59 10.66 -1.05
N MET A 24 -7.49 11.10 -2.30
CA MET A 24 -7.13 12.45 -2.68
C MET A 24 -8.19 13.05 -3.62
N ASP A 25 -8.34 14.38 -3.58
CA ASP A 25 -9.16 15.10 -4.56
C ASP A 25 -8.39 15.33 -5.87
N SER A 26 -9.09 15.89 -6.87
CA SER A 26 -8.49 16.23 -8.16
C SER A 26 -7.35 17.26 -8.06
N SER A 27 -7.30 18.04 -6.99
CA SER A 27 -6.25 19.03 -6.69
C SER A 27 -5.10 18.46 -5.86
N GLN A 28 -5.10 17.16 -5.58
CA GLN A 28 -4.08 16.44 -4.78
C GLN A 28 -4.14 16.72 -3.27
N ASN A 29 -5.22 17.28 -2.76
CA ASN A 29 -5.38 17.38 -1.32
C ASN A 29 -5.80 16.02 -0.75
N ILE A 30 -5.20 15.64 0.38
CA ILE A 30 -5.57 14.42 1.11
C ILE A 30 -6.96 14.64 1.73
N MET A 31 -7.93 13.86 1.29
CA MET A 31 -9.29 13.84 1.85
C MET A 31 -9.42 12.84 2.99
N TRP A 32 -8.66 11.74 2.91
CA TRP A 32 -8.69 10.68 3.90
C TRP A 32 -7.43 9.82 3.82
N CYS A 33 -6.94 9.40 4.99
CA CYS A 33 -5.85 8.44 5.13
C CYS A 33 -6.22 7.41 6.21
N ALA A 34 -5.99 6.15 5.92
CA ALA A 34 -6.04 5.08 6.92
C ALA A 34 -4.66 4.91 7.53
N GLY A 35 -4.47 5.36 8.75
CA GLY A 35 -3.23 5.14 9.49
C GLY A 35 -2.99 3.67 9.80
N MET A 36 -1.74 3.25 9.86
CA MET A 36 -1.36 1.89 10.25
C MET A 36 -1.34 1.77 11.79
N PRO A 37 -1.72 0.62 12.36
CA PRO A 37 -1.62 0.41 13.80
C PRO A 37 -0.16 0.31 14.24
N GLN A 38 0.15 0.67 15.51
CA GLN A 38 1.50 0.58 16.08
C GLN A 38 2.12 -0.82 15.96
N LYS A 39 1.31 -1.86 15.96
CA LYS A 39 1.71 -3.25 15.75
C LYS A 39 2.39 -3.51 14.39
N THR A 40 2.31 -2.56 13.46
CA THR A 40 3.04 -2.60 12.18
C THR A 40 4.56 -2.68 12.38
N VAL A 41 5.08 -2.01 13.42
CA VAL A 41 6.52 -2.07 13.74
C VAL A 41 6.92 -3.49 14.13
N GLU A 42 6.14 -4.14 14.99
CA GLU A 42 6.37 -5.53 15.42
C GLU A 42 6.36 -6.51 14.23
N LEU A 43 5.41 -6.32 13.31
CA LEU A 43 5.33 -7.12 12.09
C LEU A 43 6.58 -6.94 11.22
N MET A 44 7.01 -5.69 11.00
CA MET A 44 8.22 -5.39 10.22
C MET A 44 9.46 -5.99 10.87
N ASP A 45 9.63 -5.81 12.18
CA ASP A 45 10.76 -6.35 12.95
C ASP A 45 10.85 -7.87 12.82
N ALA A 46 9.74 -8.55 13.02
CA ALA A 46 9.66 -10.00 12.93
C ALA A 46 9.94 -10.50 11.49
N ALA A 47 9.41 -9.83 10.47
CA ALA A 47 9.64 -10.18 9.08
C ALA A 47 11.11 -9.96 8.67
N LEU A 48 11.66 -8.79 9.00
CA LEU A 48 13.03 -8.42 8.64
C LEU A 48 14.08 -9.24 9.41
N SER A 49 13.80 -9.63 10.65
CA SER A 49 14.66 -10.54 11.40
C SER A 49 14.69 -11.94 10.81
N LYS A 50 13.53 -12.42 10.38
CA LYS A 50 13.39 -13.79 9.85
C LYS A 50 13.94 -13.93 8.43
N PHE A 51 13.78 -12.92 7.60
CA PHE A 51 14.12 -12.94 6.18
C PHE A 51 15.14 -11.84 5.86
N SER A 52 16.41 -12.18 5.85
CA SER A 52 17.52 -11.23 5.63
C SER A 52 17.52 -10.59 4.23
N GLN A 53 16.89 -11.22 3.25
CA GLN A 53 16.83 -10.75 1.86
C GLN A 53 15.67 -9.78 1.60
N LEU A 54 14.77 -9.56 2.58
CA LEU A 54 13.67 -8.62 2.43
C LEU A 54 14.14 -7.16 2.48
N GLY A 55 13.59 -6.36 1.58
CA GLY A 55 13.52 -4.91 1.72
C GLY A 55 12.21 -4.49 2.40
N CYS A 56 12.18 -3.27 2.92
CA CYS A 56 11.00 -2.71 3.57
C CYS A 56 10.85 -1.24 3.19
N GLU A 57 9.72 -0.94 2.59
CA GLU A 57 9.30 0.41 2.19
C GLU A 57 8.09 0.83 3.01
N ILE A 58 8.09 2.06 3.50
CA ILE A 58 7.02 2.65 4.31
C ILE A 58 6.48 3.86 3.54
N PHE A 59 5.18 3.92 3.37
CA PHE A 59 4.50 5.02 2.68
C PHE A 59 3.72 5.87 3.68
N GLU A 60 4.16 7.11 3.85
CA GLU A 60 3.53 8.13 4.68
C GLU A 60 2.97 9.23 3.77
N GLY A 61 1.70 9.11 3.36
CA GLY A 61 1.15 9.97 2.32
C GLY A 61 1.97 9.88 1.03
N GLU A 62 2.58 10.98 0.62
CA GLU A 62 3.46 11.04 -0.56
C GLU A 62 4.94 10.77 -0.25
N LYS A 63 5.31 10.71 1.02
CA LYS A 63 6.68 10.40 1.44
C LYS A 63 6.90 8.89 1.45
N ILE A 64 8.10 8.50 1.09
CA ILE A 64 8.54 7.11 1.10
C ILE A 64 9.77 7.01 1.99
N HIS A 65 9.71 6.13 2.97
CA HIS A 65 10.83 5.79 3.81
C HIS A 65 11.26 4.35 3.51
N VAL A 66 12.55 4.14 3.34
CA VAL A 66 13.12 2.81 3.15
C VAL A 66 13.86 2.41 4.42
N ARG A 67 13.30 1.44 5.14
CA ARG A 67 13.89 0.91 6.37
C ARG A 67 15.00 -0.10 6.08
N ARG A 68 14.83 -0.90 5.04
CA ARG A 68 15.86 -1.83 4.53
C ARG A 68 15.83 -1.85 3.02
N MET A 69 16.99 -1.64 2.42
CA MET A 69 17.19 -1.75 0.99
C MET A 69 17.34 -3.23 0.59
N SER A 70 16.66 -3.65 -0.48
CA SER A 70 16.92 -4.89 -1.20
C SER A 70 17.14 -4.57 -2.67
N ALA A 71 17.62 -5.53 -3.46
CA ALA A 71 17.75 -5.33 -4.90
C ALA A 71 16.40 -5.04 -5.58
N VAL A 72 15.31 -5.62 -5.05
CA VAL A 72 13.94 -5.37 -5.54
C VAL A 72 13.48 -3.96 -5.18
N THR A 73 13.73 -3.50 -3.94
CA THR A 73 13.46 -2.12 -3.52
C THR A 73 14.22 -1.12 -4.39
N GLU A 74 15.52 -1.33 -4.58
CA GLU A 74 16.34 -0.44 -5.41
C GLU A 74 15.82 -0.34 -6.85
N HIS A 75 15.46 -1.50 -7.43
CA HIS A 75 14.86 -1.55 -8.76
C HIS A 75 13.53 -0.79 -8.80
N HIS A 76 12.65 -0.99 -7.82
CA HIS A 76 11.36 -0.31 -7.69
C HIS A 76 11.52 1.22 -7.63
N MET A 77 12.39 1.72 -6.74
CA MET A 77 12.65 3.15 -6.60
C MET A 77 13.19 3.76 -7.90
N ARG A 78 14.12 3.06 -8.56
CA ARG A 78 14.73 3.51 -9.81
C ARG A 78 13.76 3.54 -10.99
N VAL A 79 12.98 2.46 -11.19
CA VAL A 79 12.08 2.33 -12.37
C VAL A 79 10.95 3.34 -12.31
N LEU A 80 10.40 3.58 -11.12
CA LEU A 80 9.33 4.55 -10.93
C LEU A 80 9.84 5.97 -10.61
N ASN A 81 11.18 6.17 -10.62
CA ASN A 81 11.82 7.45 -10.26
C ASN A 81 11.29 8.02 -8.94
N LEU A 82 11.17 7.17 -7.92
CA LEU A 82 10.63 7.54 -6.61
C LEU A 82 11.73 8.15 -5.74
N LYS A 83 11.40 9.26 -5.07
CA LYS A 83 12.25 9.82 -4.02
C LYS A 83 11.93 9.12 -2.71
N TYR A 84 12.95 8.84 -1.92
CA TYR A 84 12.81 8.18 -0.63
C TYR A 84 13.89 8.65 0.34
N ASP A 85 13.61 8.49 1.63
CA ASP A 85 14.56 8.69 2.71
C ASP A 85 14.92 7.32 3.33
N MET A 86 16.21 7.08 3.56
CA MET A 86 16.62 5.93 4.38
C MET A 86 16.35 6.23 5.84
N VAL A 87 15.70 5.32 6.55
CA VAL A 87 15.39 5.47 7.97
C VAL A 87 15.98 4.32 8.78
N SER A 88 16.54 4.64 9.94
CA SER A 88 16.99 3.66 10.93
C SER A 88 15.86 3.33 11.91
N ASP A 89 16.04 2.27 12.70
CA ASP A 89 15.06 1.85 13.71
C ASP A 89 14.81 2.93 14.77
N CYS A 90 15.80 3.80 15.04
CA CYS A 90 15.68 4.90 15.98
C CYS A 90 14.95 6.13 15.41
N GLU A 91 14.73 6.17 14.11
CA GLU A 91 14.18 7.32 13.36
C GLU A 91 12.84 7.00 12.69
N LEU A 92 12.23 5.84 13.02
CA LEU A 92 10.93 5.50 12.48
C LEU A 92 9.89 6.55 12.88
N PRO A 93 9.18 7.15 11.91
CA PRO A 93 8.08 8.08 12.21
C PRO A 93 6.92 7.37 12.92
N ASP A 94 6.02 8.14 13.50
CA ASP A 94 4.79 7.61 14.09
C ASP A 94 3.95 6.87 13.05
N THR A 95 3.55 5.65 13.36
CA THR A 95 2.77 4.77 12.46
C THR A 95 1.41 5.35 12.08
N SER A 96 0.88 6.31 12.83
CA SER A 96 -0.43 6.93 12.53
C SER A 96 -0.46 7.66 11.19
N GLY A 97 0.71 8.13 10.70
CA GLY A 97 0.89 8.71 9.38
C GLY A 97 1.15 7.69 8.27
N TRP A 98 1.44 6.44 8.61
CA TRP A 98 1.74 5.43 7.60
C TRP A 98 0.47 4.93 6.94
N CYS A 99 0.46 4.92 5.62
CA CYS A 99 -0.68 4.45 4.83
C CYS A 99 -0.51 3.00 4.37
N LYS A 100 0.73 2.60 4.11
CA LYS A 100 1.06 1.26 3.59
C LYS A 100 2.51 0.93 3.89
N ILE A 101 2.81 -0.36 4.06
CA ILE A 101 4.17 -0.88 3.97
C ILE A 101 4.27 -1.90 2.85
N ASN A 102 5.44 -1.99 2.22
CA ASN A 102 5.80 -3.05 1.29
C ASN A 102 6.93 -3.89 1.89
N LEU A 103 6.77 -5.20 1.86
CA LEU A 103 7.88 -6.14 2.02
C LEU A 103 8.25 -6.63 0.62
N THR A 104 9.50 -6.40 0.23
CA THR A 104 10.00 -6.70 -1.11
C THR A 104 11.12 -7.71 -1.05
N GLY A 105 11.18 -8.62 -2.01
CA GLY A 105 12.23 -9.62 -2.00
C GLY A 105 12.27 -10.46 -3.27
N PRO A 106 13.30 -11.32 -3.41
CA PRO A 106 13.39 -12.23 -4.54
C PRO A 106 12.24 -13.25 -4.49
N GLU A 107 11.67 -13.55 -5.66
CA GLU A 107 10.50 -14.41 -5.80
C GLU A 107 10.59 -15.75 -5.03
N PRO A 108 11.73 -16.47 -4.99
CA PRO A 108 11.81 -17.75 -4.29
C PRO A 108 11.46 -17.72 -2.81
N ILE A 109 11.67 -16.60 -2.12
CA ILE A 109 11.36 -16.50 -0.67
C ILE A 109 9.94 -15.96 -0.41
N MET A 110 9.25 -15.42 -1.41
CA MET A 110 7.99 -14.68 -1.19
C MET A 110 6.83 -15.60 -0.79
N ALA A 111 6.88 -16.89 -1.13
CA ALA A 111 5.92 -17.88 -0.63
C ALA A 111 6.06 -18.08 0.89
N ASP A 112 7.29 -18.20 1.40
CA ASP A 112 7.57 -18.35 2.83
C ASP A 112 7.19 -17.07 3.59
N VAL A 113 7.45 -15.90 2.99
CA VAL A 113 7.00 -14.61 3.53
C VAL A 113 5.48 -14.57 3.61
N ARG A 114 4.77 -15.05 2.58
CA ARG A 114 3.30 -15.15 2.61
C ARG A 114 2.80 -16.02 3.74
N GLN A 115 3.40 -17.19 3.91
CA GLN A 115 3.06 -18.10 5.01
C GLN A 115 3.34 -17.44 6.38
N PHE A 116 4.43 -16.69 6.49
CA PHE A 116 4.73 -15.93 7.70
C PHE A 116 3.66 -14.85 7.96
N LEU A 117 3.24 -14.12 6.93
CA LEU A 117 2.27 -13.04 7.03
C LEU A 117 0.84 -13.53 7.33
N SER A 118 0.48 -14.79 7.05
CA SER A 118 -0.86 -15.33 7.29
C SER A 118 -1.35 -15.19 8.74
N ARG A 119 -0.43 -15.19 9.70
CA ARG A 119 -0.74 -14.97 11.12
C ARG A 119 -1.23 -13.57 11.47
N TYR A 120 -1.04 -12.61 10.55
CA TYR A 120 -1.39 -11.20 10.74
C TYR A 120 -2.65 -10.78 9.95
N GLU A 121 -3.32 -11.69 9.23
CA GLU A 121 -4.47 -11.37 8.36
C GLU A 121 -5.69 -10.84 9.11
N ASN A 122 -5.81 -11.10 10.40
CA ASN A 122 -6.87 -10.52 11.24
C ASN A 122 -6.62 -9.04 11.58
N GLU A 123 -5.39 -8.57 11.43
CA GLU A 123 -4.95 -7.24 11.86
C GLU A 123 -4.57 -6.34 10.68
N PHE A 124 -4.27 -6.95 9.54
CA PHE A 124 -3.82 -6.25 8.33
C PHE A 124 -4.50 -6.81 7.08
N CYS A 125 -4.68 -5.96 6.10
CA CYS A 125 -4.98 -6.38 4.74
C CYS A 125 -3.66 -6.60 3.99
N ILE A 126 -3.45 -7.82 3.47
CA ILE A 126 -2.21 -8.25 2.82
C ILE A 126 -2.52 -8.66 1.40
N ALA A 127 -1.91 -8.00 0.43
CA ALA A 127 -2.11 -8.25 -0.99
C ALA A 127 -0.77 -8.33 -1.75
N ALA A 128 -0.74 -9.11 -2.82
CA ALA A 128 0.36 -9.12 -3.78
C ALA A 128 0.02 -8.21 -4.96
N SER A 129 0.94 -7.34 -5.36
CA SER A 129 0.84 -6.60 -6.62
C SER A 129 1.69 -7.22 -7.73
N THR A 130 2.78 -7.86 -7.34
CA THR A 130 3.67 -8.65 -8.20
C THR A 130 4.26 -9.81 -7.39
N PRO A 131 4.92 -10.79 -8.02
CA PRO A 131 5.57 -11.89 -7.29
C PRO A 131 6.62 -11.47 -6.25
N ASN A 132 7.14 -10.26 -6.36
CA ASN A 132 8.22 -9.75 -5.51
C ASN A 132 7.75 -8.82 -4.37
N PHE A 133 6.43 -8.56 -4.26
CA PHE A 133 5.85 -7.58 -3.34
C PHE A 133 4.71 -8.17 -2.51
N TRP A 134 4.80 -8.02 -1.19
CA TRP A 134 3.66 -8.08 -0.30
C TRP A 134 3.36 -6.66 0.19
N GLU A 135 2.18 -6.18 -0.16
CA GLU A 135 1.67 -4.86 0.21
C GLU A 135 0.72 -5.01 1.40
N ILE A 136 0.98 -4.28 2.44
CA ILE A 136 0.29 -4.41 3.74
C ILE A 136 -0.31 -3.05 4.09
N THR A 137 -1.62 -3.05 4.34
CA THR A 137 -2.41 -1.90 4.79
C THR A 137 -3.12 -2.23 6.09
N ALA A 138 -3.73 -1.24 6.74
CA ALA A 138 -4.54 -1.47 7.94
C ALA A 138 -5.69 -2.44 7.66
N ALA A 139 -6.22 -3.08 8.70
CA ALA A 139 -7.34 -4.01 8.58
C ALA A 139 -8.53 -3.37 7.84
N ASN A 140 -9.16 -4.14 6.97
CA ASN A 140 -10.30 -3.70 6.15
C ASN A 140 -10.03 -2.53 5.19
N VAL A 141 -8.76 -2.16 4.98
CA VAL A 141 -8.36 -1.13 4.03
C VAL A 141 -7.85 -1.79 2.75
N ASN A 142 -8.60 -1.64 1.67
CA ASN A 142 -8.31 -2.19 0.35
C ASN A 142 -9.00 -1.34 -0.74
N LYS A 143 -8.76 -1.66 -1.99
CA LYS A 143 -9.35 -0.93 -3.12
C LYS A 143 -10.88 -0.92 -3.10
N GLY A 144 -11.53 -1.98 -2.61
CA GLY A 144 -12.99 -2.07 -2.50
C GLY A 144 -13.55 -1.15 -1.43
N SER A 145 -12.98 -1.19 -0.21
CA SER A 145 -13.43 -0.33 0.88
C SER A 145 -13.26 1.15 0.56
N SER A 146 -12.18 1.54 -0.11
CA SER A 146 -11.96 2.93 -0.52
C SER A 146 -12.86 3.36 -1.68
N LEU A 147 -13.18 2.45 -2.64
CA LEU A 147 -14.17 2.71 -3.68
C LEU A 147 -15.54 3.03 -3.08
N LEU A 148 -16.01 2.23 -2.11
CA LEU A 148 -17.26 2.50 -1.42
C LEU A 148 -17.22 3.81 -0.64
N LYS A 149 -16.09 4.12 0.01
CA LYS A 149 -15.92 5.40 0.72
C LYS A 149 -15.99 6.60 -0.24
N ILE A 150 -15.38 6.51 -1.43
CA ILE A 150 -15.50 7.56 -2.46
C ILE A 150 -16.95 7.65 -2.97
N ALA A 151 -17.62 6.52 -3.21
CA ALA A 151 -19.02 6.53 -3.62
C ALA A 151 -19.92 7.22 -2.58
N ASP A 152 -19.71 6.94 -1.30
CA ASP A 152 -20.44 7.59 -0.19
C ASP A 152 -20.16 9.11 -0.15
N MET A 153 -18.89 9.53 -0.27
CA MET A 153 -18.51 10.94 -0.32
C MET A 153 -19.20 11.70 -1.47
N LEU A 154 -19.46 11.01 -2.59
CA LEU A 154 -20.12 11.57 -3.77
C LEU A 154 -21.63 11.36 -3.79
N GLY A 155 -22.21 10.72 -2.78
CA GLY A 155 -23.64 10.38 -2.73
C GLY A 155 -24.06 9.34 -3.80
N ILE A 156 -23.12 8.55 -4.31
CA ILE A 156 -23.35 7.52 -5.34
C ILE A 156 -23.74 6.20 -4.67
N LYS A 157 -24.91 5.67 -5.02
CA LYS A 157 -25.35 4.37 -4.52
C LYS A 157 -24.49 3.26 -5.13
N ARG A 158 -24.12 2.24 -4.32
CA ARG A 158 -23.31 1.09 -4.74
C ARG A 158 -23.78 0.45 -6.08
N LYS A 159 -25.09 0.30 -6.29
CA LYS A 159 -25.66 -0.25 -7.53
C LYS A 159 -25.35 0.56 -8.80
N ASN A 160 -24.86 1.79 -8.65
CA ASN A 160 -24.49 2.68 -9.76
C ASN A 160 -22.97 2.76 -9.94
N VAL A 161 -22.21 1.88 -9.27
CA VAL A 161 -20.75 1.81 -9.37
C VAL A 161 -20.38 0.67 -10.31
N LEU A 162 -19.49 0.94 -11.25
CA LEU A 162 -18.83 -0.06 -12.10
C LEU A 162 -17.35 -0.12 -11.71
N ALA A 163 -16.86 -1.31 -11.40
CA ALA A 163 -15.44 -1.55 -11.11
C ALA A 163 -14.81 -2.43 -12.18
N ILE A 164 -13.57 -2.12 -12.54
CA ILE A 164 -12.77 -2.90 -13.50
C ILE A 164 -11.39 -3.09 -12.88
N GLY A 165 -10.88 -4.31 -12.93
CA GLY A 165 -9.56 -4.68 -12.38
C GLY A 165 -9.04 -5.95 -13.04
N ASP A 166 -7.72 -6.18 -12.94
CA ASP A 166 -7.01 -7.29 -13.61
C ASP A 166 -6.07 -8.06 -12.68
N SER A 167 -5.89 -7.58 -11.45
CA SER A 167 -4.94 -8.14 -10.48
C SER A 167 -5.63 -8.63 -9.20
N SER A 168 -4.96 -9.50 -8.45
CA SER A 168 -5.49 -10.06 -7.19
C SER A 168 -5.79 -9.00 -6.14
N ASN A 169 -5.09 -7.87 -6.12
CA ASN A 169 -5.38 -6.74 -5.23
C ASN A 169 -6.63 -5.93 -5.65
N ASP A 170 -7.23 -6.23 -6.83
CA ASP A 170 -8.50 -5.65 -7.28
C ASP A 170 -9.72 -6.50 -6.85
N ASP A 171 -9.51 -7.75 -6.45
CA ASP A 171 -10.57 -8.66 -5.99
C ASP A 171 -11.55 -8.01 -4.99
N PRO A 172 -11.09 -7.30 -3.94
CA PRO A 172 -12.00 -6.62 -3.01
C PRO A 172 -12.87 -5.56 -3.71
N MET A 173 -12.34 -4.87 -4.73
CA MET A 173 -13.07 -3.85 -5.48
C MET A 173 -14.11 -4.46 -6.42
N LEU A 174 -13.82 -5.63 -7.00
CA LEU A 174 -14.74 -6.33 -7.88
C LEU A 174 -15.90 -7.03 -7.14
N ARG A 175 -15.75 -7.23 -5.83
CA ARG A 175 -16.75 -7.90 -4.96
C ARG A 175 -17.73 -6.95 -4.26
N VAL A 176 -17.48 -5.66 -4.25
CA VAL A 176 -18.30 -4.66 -3.55
C VAL A 176 -19.41 -4.06 -4.42
#